data_c89fffa8733f18cc40c2478f7450733c
#
_entry.id   c89fffa8733f18cc40c2478f7450733c
#
_cell.length_a   1.000
_cell.length_b   1.000
_cell.length_c   1.000
_cell.angle_alpha   90.00
_cell.angle_beta   90.00
_cell.angle_gamma   90.00
#
_symmetry.space_group_name_H-M   'P 1'
#
loop_
_entity.id
_entity.type
_entity.pdbx_description
1 polymer ?
#
loop_
_entity_poly.entity_id
_entity_poly.type
_entity_poly.pdbx_seq_one_letter_code
_entity_poly.pdbx_strand_id
1 'polypeptide(L)'
;LDLFSFHEIAPGAPFWHHKGMIIFRELERYARKINDENGYQEISTPILVKKEVFQKSGHWDFYRDNMFWFNNPRDKKETLVVKPMNCPESTYIYNSAIRSYNDLPLRLAEIGRLNRNELSGTLGGLFRVRQITMDDAHIFVRPDQVEEEVAAVVKIIEEFYGPFEKNLEQKYKD
;
A
#
# COMPACT_ATOMS: atom_id res chain seq x y z
N LEU A 1 -20.49 -6.71 -15.27
CA LEU A 1 -20.93 -6.07 -14.01
C LEU A 1 -20.73 -4.54 -13.99
N ASP A 2 -19.98 -4.00 -14.95
CA ASP A 2 -19.69 -2.56 -15.05
C ASP A 2 -19.02 -1.99 -13.77
N LEU A 3 -17.98 -2.67 -13.29
CA LEU A 3 -17.26 -2.29 -12.08
C LEU A 3 -16.06 -1.41 -12.38
N PHE A 4 -15.33 -1.72 -13.45
CA PHE A 4 -14.14 -1.01 -13.90
C PHE A 4 -13.88 -1.25 -15.38
N SER A 5 -13.02 -0.43 -15.98
CA SER A 5 -12.49 -0.59 -17.33
C SER A 5 -11.00 -0.24 -17.40
N PHE A 6 -10.34 -0.68 -18.47
CA PHE A 6 -8.98 -0.29 -18.82
C PHE A 6 -9.02 0.49 -20.15
N HIS A 7 -8.19 1.51 -20.26
CA HIS A 7 -8.09 2.36 -21.44
C HIS A 7 -6.62 2.58 -21.82
N GLU A 8 -6.37 2.74 -23.11
CA GLU A 8 -5.01 2.97 -23.65
C GLU A 8 -4.35 4.26 -23.13
N ILE A 9 -5.16 5.23 -22.72
CA ILE A 9 -4.66 6.50 -22.16
C ILE A 9 -3.97 6.33 -20.80
N ALA A 10 -4.23 5.20 -20.09
CA ALA A 10 -3.59 4.85 -18.84
C ALA A 10 -3.39 3.33 -18.75
N PRO A 11 -2.44 2.77 -19.51
CA PRO A 11 -2.25 1.33 -19.61
C PRO A 11 -1.87 0.72 -18.26
N GLY A 12 -2.63 -0.30 -17.84
CA GLY A 12 -2.43 -0.99 -16.57
C GLY A 12 -2.95 -0.23 -15.34
N ALA A 13 -3.74 0.84 -15.53
CA ALA A 13 -4.43 1.53 -14.44
C ALA A 13 -5.95 1.35 -14.60
N PRO A 14 -6.67 0.82 -13.59
CA PRO A 14 -8.10 0.63 -13.67
C PRO A 14 -8.85 1.95 -13.51
N PHE A 15 -9.86 2.16 -14.35
CA PHE A 15 -10.85 3.23 -14.21
C PHE A 15 -12.06 2.65 -13.47
N TRP A 16 -12.21 2.99 -12.22
CA TRP A 16 -13.31 2.48 -11.39
C TRP A 16 -14.63 3.19 -11.71
N HIS A 17 -15.64 2.43 -12.09
CA HIS A 17 -16.99 2.95 -12.33
C HIS A 17 -17.77 3.07 -11.01
N HIS A 18 -18.94 3.71 -11.07
CA HIS A 18 -19.74 3.98 -9.87
C HIS A 18 -20.01 2.70 -9.02
N LYS A 19 -20.45 1.61 -9.68
CA LYS A 19 -20.71 0.34 -8.98
C LYS A 19 -19.44 -0.27 -8.39
N GLY A 20 -18.31 -0.19 -9.08
CA GLY A 20 -17.02 -0.62 -8.58
C GLY A 20 -16.56 0.20 -7.37
N MET A 21 -16.81 1.52 -7.39
CA MET A 21 -16.49 2.40 -6.27
C MET A 21 -17.33 2.11 -5.01
N ILE A 22 -18.53 1.54 -5.14
CA ILE A 22 -19.31 1.09 -3.97
C ILE A 22 -18.55 -0.03 -3.26
N ILE A 23 -18.15 -1.06 -4.01
CA ILE A 23 -17.38 -2.20 -3.46
C ILE A 23 -16.04 -1.72 -2.89
N PHE A 24 -15.33 -0.87 -3.64
CA PHE A 24 -14.04 -0.33 -3.25
C PHE A 24 -14.11 0.38 -1.89
N ARG A 25 -15.09 1.27 -1.71
CA ARG A 25 -15.31 2.01 -0.45
C ARG A 25 -15.71 1.10 0.71
N GLU A 26 -16.48 0.04 0.46
CA GLU A 26 -16.82 -0.93 1.52
C GLU A 26 -15.58 -1.69 1.98
N LEU A 27 -14.69 -2.10 1.04
CA LEU A 27 -13.42 -2.73 1.37
C LEU A 27 -12.50 -1.79 2.15
N GLU A 28 -12.38 -0.53 1.71
CA GLU A 28 -11.60 0.47 2.47
C GLU A 28 -12.15 0.72 3.88
N ARG A 29 -13.49 0.79 4.02
CA ARG A 29 -14.11 0.98 5.33
C ARG A 29 -13.86 -0.21 6.24
N TYR A 30 -13.93 -1.42 5.68
CA TYR A 30 -13.69 -2.66 6.41
C TYR A 30 -12.22 -2.75 6.85
N ALA A 31 -11.26 -2.45 5.97
CA ALA A 31 -9.85 -2.41 6.30
C ALA A 31 -9.55 -1.39 7.42
N ARG A 32 -10.06 -0.15 7.30
CA ARG A 32 -9.91 0.87 8.37
C ARG A 32 -10.46 0.40 9.70
N LYS A 33 -11.65 -0.20 9.70
CA LYS A 33 -12.26 -0.73 10.94
C LYS A 33 -11.33 -1.74 11.61
N ILE A 34 -10.81 -2.71 10.85
CA ILE A 34 -9.88 -3.72 11.38
C ILE A 34 -8.60 -3.05 11.90
N ASN A 35 -8.04 -2.11 11.16
CA ASN A 35 -6.85 -1.37 11.57
C ASN A 35 -7.08 -0.61 12.88
N ASP A 36 -8.19 0.12 13.00
CA ASP A 36 -8.56 0.87 14.21
C ASP A 36 -8.73 -0.06 15.41
N GLU A 37 -9.44 -1.19 15.25
CA GLU A 37 -9.68 -2.19 16.30
C GLU A 37 -8.39 -2.87 16.77
N ASN A 38 -7.36 -2.92 15.91
CA ASN A 38 -6.05 -3.48 16.21
C ASN A 38 -4.98 -2.42 16.56
N GLY A 39 -5.39 -1.17 16.79
CA GLY A 39 -4.54 -0.10 17.30
C GLY A 39 -3.55 0.45 16.27
N TYR A 40 -3.85 0.36 14.97
CA TYR A 40 -3.08 1.03 13.93
C TYR A 40 -3.50 2.50 13.83
N GLN A 41 -2.49 3.35 13.64
CA GLN A 41 -2.69 4.78 13.38
C GLN A 41 -2.66 5.02 11.87
N GLU A 42 -3.77 5.53 11.31
CA GLU A 42 -3.81 5.85 9.88
C GLU A 42 -2.92 7.06 9.58
N ILE A 43 -2.06 6.92 8.60
CA ILE A 43 -1.20 7.98 8.06
C ILE A 43 -1.46 8.17 6.58
N SER A 44 -0.98 9.29 6.04
CA SER A 44 -0.96 9.54 4.60
C SER A 44 0.34 10.22 4.23
N THR A 45 1.03 9.67 3.23
CA THR A 45 2.31 10.18 2.76
C THR A 45 2.23 10.67 1.30
N PRO A 46 3.13 11.59 0.88
CA PRO A 46 3.10 12.18 -0.46
C PRO A 46 3.25 11.15 -1.58
N ILE A 47 2.56 11.38 -2.70
CA ILE A 47 2.68 10.55 -3.92
C ILE A 47 3.98 10.83 -4.66
N LEU A 48 4.45 12.09 -4.67
CA LEU A 48 5.70 12.51 -5.30
C LEU A 48 6.75 12.74 -4.23
N VAL A 49 7.84 12.02 -4.32
CA VAL A 49 8.97 12.11 -3.39
C VAL A 49 10.29 12.22 -4.13
N LYS A 50 11.30 12.77 -3.49
CA LYS A 50 12.63 12.88 -4.07
C LYS A 50 13.31 11.51 -4.17
N LYS A 51 14.07 11.31 -5.24
CA LYS A 51 14.85 10.09 -5.50
C LYS A 51 15.71 9.67 -4.30
N GLU A 52 16.26 10.64 -3.58
CA GLU A 52 17.15 10.41 -2.44
C GLU A 52 16.50 9.56 -1.34
N VAL A 53 15.18 9.59 -1.23
CA VAL A 53 14.42 8.72 -0.31
C VAL A 53 14.65 7.26 -0.65
N PHE A 54 14.57 6.91 -1.92
CA PHE A 54 14.75 5.55 -2.41
C PHE A 54 16.23 5.14 -2.49
N GLN A 55 17.15 6.09 -2.69
CA GLN A 55 18.60 5.83 -2.57
C GLN A 55 18.98 5.49 -1.13
N LYS A 56 18.49 6.28 -0.17
CA LYS A 56 18.78 6.07 1.26
C LYS A 56 18.24 4.73 1.78
N SER A 57 17.11 4.28 1.28
CA SER A 57 16.50 2.99 1.64
C SER A 57 17.01 1.81 0.81
N GLY A 58 17.90 2.03 -0.17
CA GLY A 58 18.45 1.01 -1.06
C GLY A 58 17.53 0.58 -2.22
N HIS A 59 16.28 1.00 -2.22
CA HIS A 59 15.32 0.59 -3.25
C HIS A 59 15.68 1.12 -4.65
N TRP A 60 16.37 2.25 -4.76
CA TRP A 60 16.76 2.81 -6.05
C TRP A 60 17.67 1.87 -6.85
N ASP A 61 18.58 1.18 -6.21
CA ASP A 61 19.55 0.32 -6.88
C ASP A 61 18.93 -0.97 -7.43
N PHE A 62 17.88 -1.48 -6.77
CA PHE A 62 17.25 -2.76 -7.13
C PHE A 62 15.92 -2.63 -7.88
N TYR A 63 15.20 -1.51 -7.71
CA TYR A 63 13.83 -1.35 -8.21
C TYR A 63 13.62 -0.16 -9.13
N ARG A 64 14.68 0.59 -9.48
CA ARG A 64 14.57 1.80 -10.31
C ARG A 64 13.78 1.59 -11.60
N ASP A 65 13.95 0.47 -12.27
CA ASP A 65 13.30 0.18 -13.54
C ASP A 65 11.78 -0.08 -13.38
N ASN A 66 11.36 -0.45 -12.17
CA ASN A 66 9.96 -0.61 -11.80
C ASN A 66 9.34 0.65 -11.18
N MET A 67 10.06 1.77 -11.17
CA MET A 67 9.56 3.05 -10.68
C MET A 67 9.24 4.00 -11.83
N PHE A 68 8.20 4.79 -11.69
CA PHE A 68 8.00 5.98 -12.51
C PHE A 68 8.78 7.14 -11.91
N TRP A 69 9.72 7.68 -12.64
CA TRP A 69 10.53 8.81 -12.19
C TRP A 69 10.81 9.78 -13.33
N PHE A 70 11.07 11.04 -12.99
CA PHE A 70 11.38 12.10 -13.94
C PHE A 70 12.21 13.20 -13.28
N ASN A 71 12.98 13.91 -14.09
CA ASN A 71 13.66 15.11 -13.63
C ASN A 71 12.66 16.28 -13.57
N ASN A 72 12.71 17.06 -12.49
CA ASN A 72 11.87 18.24 -12.35
C ASN A 72 12.15 19.24 -13.50
N PRO A 73 11.14 19.61 -14.31
CA PRO A 73 11.37 20.53 -15.43
C PRO A 73 11.88 21.91 -15.00
N ARG A 74 11.57 22.32 -13.76
CA ARG A 74 11.98 23.62 -13.19
C ARG A 74 13.32 23.57 -12.47
N ASP A 75 13.72 22.41 -11.98
CA ASP A 75 15.02 22.17 -11.36
C ASP A 75 15.61 20.85 -11.83
N LYS A 76 16.45 20.93 -12.86
CA LYS A 76 17.07 19.74 -13.49
C LYS A 76 17.95 18.91 -12.55
N LYS A 77 18.31 19.44 -11.38
CA LYS A 77 19.08 18.70 -10.37
C LYS A 77 18.17 17.81 -9.48
N GLU A 78 16.87 18.10 -9.47
CA GLU A 78 15.89 17.36 -8.71
C GLU A 78 15.27 16.24 -9.53
N THR A 79 15.35 15.02 -9.06
CA THR A 79 14.64 13.86 -9.61
C THR A 79 13.50 13.47 -8.67
N LEU A 80 12.29 13.40 -9.21
CA LEU A 80 11.09 13.00 -8.50
C LEU A 80 10.68 11.59 -8.91
N VAL A 81 10.14 10.86 -7.96
CA VAL A 81 9.64 9.48 -8.12
C VAL A 81 8.17 9.47 -7.72
N VAL A 82 7.34 8.84 -8.56
CA VAL A 82 5.96 8.53 -8.18
C VAL A 82 5.99 7.32 -7.25
N LYS A 83 5.46 7.45 -6.07
CA LYS A 83 5.53 6.48 -4.98
C LYS A 83 5.19 5.04 -5.43
N PRO A 84 6.14 4.07 -5.39
CA PRO A 84 5.90 2.68 -5.73
C PRO A 84 5.57 1.80 -4.52
N MET A 85 5.82 2.32 -3.31
CA MET A 85 5.65 1.67 -2.00
C MET A 85 5.55 2.74 -0.91
N ASN A 86 5.04 2.40 0.27
CA ASN A 86 4.92 3.32 1.41
C ASN A 86 6.09 3.22 2.42
N CYS A 87 6.94 2.18 2.28
CA CYS A 87 7.94 1.82 3.28
C CYS A 87 8.90 2.97 3.65
N PRO A 88 9.57 3.66 2.72
CA PRO A 88 10.50 4.70 3.09
C PRO A 88 9.82 5.90 3.74
N GLU A 89 8.63 6.28 3.26
CA GLU A 89 7.92 7.47 3.72
C GLU A 89 7.39 7.30 5.16
N SER A 90 6.95 6.09 5.53
CA SER A 90 6.49 5.79 6.89
C SER A 90 7.59 6.04 7.93
N THR A 91 8.86 5.83 7.55
CA THR A 91 10.01 6.10 8.45
C THR A 91 10.19 7.60 8.73
N TYR A 92 9.79 8.49 7.81
CA TYR A 92 9.80 9.93 8.04
C TYR A 92 8.73 10.34 9.05
N ILE A 93 7.56 9.69 9.02
CA ILE A 93 6.53 9.88 10.06
C ILE A 93 7.04 9.39 11.41
N TYR A 94 7.67 8.21 11.46
CA TYR A 94 8.29 7.70 12.69
C TYR A 94 9.30 8.71 13.26
N ASN A 95 10.18 9.24 12.43
CA ASN A 95 11.26 10.16 12.82
C ASN A 95 10.81 11.61 13.05
N SER A 96 9.53 11.95 12.82
CA SER A 96 9.01 13.31 13.01
C SER A 96 8.89 13.73 14.48
N ALA A 97 8.99 12.78 15.42
CA ALA A 97 8.97 13.02 16.86
C ALA A 97 10.04 12.20 17.57
N ILE A 98 10.52 12.71 18.71
CA ILE A 98 11.37 11.94 19.61
C ILE A 98 10.51 10.84 20.23
N ARG A 99 10.97 9.59 20.11
CA ARG A 99 10.26 8.42 20.63
C ARG A 99 11.09 7.68 21.68
N SER A 100 10.37 7.17 22.67
CA SER A 100 10.90 6.29 23.70
C SER A 100 10.64 4.84 23.32
N TYR A 101 11.38 3.92 23.91
CA TYR A 101 11.08 2.48 23.81
C TYR A 101 9.70 2.12 24.38
N ASN A 102 9.11 2.97 25.23
CA ASN A 102 7.76 2.82 25.76
C ASN A 102 6.66 3.16 24.73
N ASP A 103 7.00 3.85 23.64
CA ASP A 103 6.08 4.18 22.57
C ASP A 103 5.91 3.03 21.59
N LEU A 104 6.65 1.92 21.78
CA LEU A 104 6.62 0.74 20.93
C LEU A 104 5.78 -0.38 21.57
N PRO A 105 5.03 -1.15 20.78
CA PRO A 105 4.97 -1.11 19.33
C PRO A 105 4.20 0.10 18.79
N LEU A 106 4.71 0.71 17.71
CA LEU A 106 4.00 1.74 16.97
C LEU A 106 3.56 1.17 15.62
N ARG A 107 2.25 1.12 15.40
CA ARG A 107 1.65 0.58 14.17
C ARG A 107 1.11 1.72 13.32
N LEU A 108 1.70 1.92 12.13
CA LEU A 108 1.30 2.95 11.17
C LEU A 108 0.72 2.27 9.94
N ALA A 109 -0.54 2.57 9.58
CA ALA A 109 -1.21 2.02 8.40
C ALA A 109 -1.52 3.12 7.38
N GLU A 110 -1.40 2.81 6.11
CA GLU A 110 -1.74 3.73 5.01
C GLU A 110 -2.51 3.00 3.92
N ILE A 111 -3.73 3.45 3.63
CA ILE A 111 -4.44 3.04 2.42
C ILE A 111 -3.94 3.93 1.29
N GLY A 112 -2.79 3.55 0.74
CA GLY A 112 -2.01 4.33 -0.21
C GLY A 112 -2.23 3.93 -1.66
N ARG A 113 -2.29 4.93 -2.54
CA ARG A 113 -2.23 4.70 -3.99
C ARG A 113 -0.79 4.65 -4.44
N LEU A 114 -0.39 3.52 -5.01
CA LEU A 114 0.96 3.24 -5.46
C LEU A 114 1.00 3.07 -6.98
N ASN A 115 2.14 3.41 -7.58
CA ASN A 115 2.33 3.29 -9.03
C ASN A 115 3.64 2.56 -9.32
N ARG A 116 3.56 1.47 -10.08
CA ARG A 116 4.69 0.63 -10.46
C ARG A 116 4.81 0.54 -11.97
N ASN A 117 6.00 0.73 -12.51
CA ASN A 117 6.27 0.63 -13.94
C ASN A 117 6.38 -0.85 -14.35
N GLU A 118 5.29 -1.59 -14.20
CA GLU A 118 5.21 -2.99 -14.60
C GLU A 118 5.36 -3.14 -16.13
N LEU A 119 6.04 -4.20 -16.57
CA LEU A 119 6.17 -4.54 -17.98
C LEU A 119 4.80 -4.83 -18.60
N SER A 120 4.58 -4.34 -19.82
CA SER A 120 3.28 -4.50 -20.51
C SER A 120 2.83 -5.95 -20.64
N GLY A 121 3.78 -6.88 -20.90
CA GLY A 121 3.49 -8.30 -21.02
C GLY A 121 3.16 -9.03 -19.71
N THR A 122 3.31 -8.37 -18.56
CA THR A 122 3.00 -8.95 -17.25
C THR A 122 1.65 -8.48 -16.69
N LEU A 123 1.02 -7.49 -17.34
CA LEU A 123 -0.25 -6.96 -16.88
C LEU A 123 -1.37 -7.99 -17.03
N GLY A 124 -2.23 -8.13 -16.02
CA GLY A 124 -3.30 -9.13 -16.00
C GLY A 124 -4.49 -8.72 -15.14
N GLY A 125 -5.55 -8.17 -15.77
CA GLY A 125 -6.75 -7.72 -15.06
C GLY A 125 -6.44 -6.84 -13.86
N LEU A 126 -7.02 -7.11 -12.69
CA LEU A 126 -6.71 -6.44 -11.43
C LEU A 126 -5.58 -7.10 -10.63
N PHE A 127 -5.09 -8.28 -11.04
CA PHE A 127 -4.04 -9.01 -10.32
C PHE A 127 -2.67 -8.39 -10.48
N ARG A 128 -2.39 -7.79 -11.65
CA ARG A 128 -1.14 -7.09 -11.89
C ARG A 128 -1.40 -5.82 -12.68
N VAL A 129 -1.26 -4.71 -12.00
CA VAL A 129 -1.59 -3.36 -12.49
C VAL A 129 -0.42 -2.40 -12.26
N ARG A 130 -0.42 -1.27 -12.98
CA ARG A 130 0.54 -0.19 -12.78
C ARG A 130 0.10 0.80 -11.70
N GLN A 131 -1.19 0.84 -11.39
CA GLN A 131 -1.74 1.62 -10.28
C GLN A 131 -2.57 0.71 -9.38
N ILE A 132 -2.19 0.62 -8.10
CA ILE A 132 -2.87 -0.17 -7.07
C ILE A 132 -3.16 0.71 -5.86
N THR A 133 -4.28 0.47 -5.19
CA THR A 133 -4.50 0.95 -3.82
C THR A 133 -4.24 -0.21 -2.88
N MET A 134 -3.40 0.02 -1.89
CA MET A 134 -2.93 -1.00 -0.97
C MET A 134 -3.21 -0.54 0.46
N ASP A 135 -3.78 -1.43 1.27
CA ASP A 135 -3.73 -1.30 2.72
C ASP A 135 -2.38 -1.86 3.17
N ASP A 136 -1.50 -0.97 3.58
CA ASP A 136 -0.10 -1.27 3.88
C ASP A 136 0.26 -0.72 5.26
N ALA A 137 0.97 -1.50 6.05
CA ALA A 137 1.31 -1.10 7.40
C ALA A 137 2.78 -1.33 7.72
N HIS A 138 3.33 -0.45 8.58
CA HIS A 138 4.68 -0.52 9.11
C HIS A 138 4.62 -0.53 10.63
N ILE A 139 5.14 -1.59 11.23
CA ILE A 139 5.12 -1.80 12.67
C ILE A 139 6.54 -1.62 13.18
N PHE A 140 6.75 -0.58 13.99
CA PHE A 140 8.01 -0.30 14.65
C PHE A 140 7.98 -0.97 16.03
N VAL A 141 8.93 -1.88 16.27
CA VAL A 141 8.92 -2.76 17.45
C VAL A 141 10.30 -2.88 18.07
N ARG A 142 10.34 -3.29 19.34
CA ARG A 142 11.55 -3.82 19.96
C ARG A 142 11.73 -5.29 19.56
N PRO A 143 12.97 -5.82 19.62
CA PRO A 143 13.24 -7.23 19.29
C PRO A 143 12.37 -8.24 20.07
N ASP A 144 12.06 -7.93 21.33
CA ASP A 144 11.25 -8.77 22.21
C ASP A 144 9.74 -8.75 21.87
N GLN A 145 9.29 -7.82 21.04
CA GLN A 145 7.89 -7.68 20.60
C GLN A 145 7.61 -8.33 19.24
N VAL A 146 8.64 -8.73 18.48
CA VAL A 146 8.50 -9.17 17.09
C VAL A 146 7.56 -10.37 16.94
N GLU A 147 7.71 -11.39 17.79
CA GLU A 147 6.91 -12.62 17.71
C GLU A 147 5.40 -12.35 17.94
N GLU A 148 5.10 -11.52 18.94
CA GLU A 148 3.73 -11.14 19.27
C GLU A 148 3.09 -10.33 18.12
N GLU A 149 3.81 -9.37 17.56
CA GLU A 149 3.31 -8.54 16.46
C GLU A 149 3.11 -9.34 15.17
N VAL A 150 4.00 -10.28 14.85
CA VAL A 150 3.81 -11.20 13.71
C VAL A 150 2.58 -12.07 13.90
N ALA A 151 2.38 -12.62 15.10
CA ALA A 151 1.17 -13.40 15.40
C ALA A 151 -0.11 -12.57 15.31
N ALA A 152 -0.06 -11.30 15.73
CA ALA A 152 -1.17 -10.36 15.59
C ALA A 152 -1.51 -10.08 14.11
N VAL A 153 -0.50 -9.86 13.27
CA VAL A 153 -0.70 -9.66 11.81
C VAL A 153 -1.36 -10.88 11.18
N VAL A 154 -0.96 -12.11 11.53
CA VAL A 154 -1.59 -13.32 11.01
C VAL A 154 -3.09 -13.37 11.37
N LYS A 155 -3.45 -13.04 12.60
CA LYS A 155 -4.86 -12.97 13.04
C LYS A 155 -5.65 -11.90 12.26
N ILE A 156 -5.06 -10.75 11.99
CA ILE A 156 -5.67 -9.67 11.18
C ILE A 156 -5.95 -10.18 9.76
N ILE A 157 -5.03 -10.93 9.17
CA ILE A 157 -5.21 -11.53 7.84
C ILE A 157 -6.38 -12.52 7.85
N GLU A 158 -6.43 -13.41 8.84
CA GLU A 158 -7.54 -14.35 9.01
C GLU A 158 -8.89 -13.65 9.22
N GLU A 159 -8.92 -12.59 10.02
CA GLU A 159 -10.10 -11.76 10.25
C GLU A 159 -10.57 -11.08 8.96
N PHE A 160 -9.64 -10.48 8.20
CA PHE A 160 -9.97 -9.78 6.97
C PHE A 160 -10.54 -10.72 5.90
N TYR A 161 -9.93 -11.87 5.68
CA TYR A 161 -10.33 -12.81 4.63
C TYR A 161 -11.46 -13.76 5.04
N GLY A 162 -11.66 -14.03 6.33
CA GLY A 162 -12.65 -14.97 6.83
C GLY A 162 -14.08 -14.79 6.29
N PRO A 163 -14.64 -13.56 6.17
CA PRO A 163 -15.96 -13.35 5.59
C PRO A 163 -16.05 -13.74 4.10
N PHE A 164 -14.95 -13.64 3.36
CA PHE A 164 -14.91 -14.01 1.93
C PHE A 164 -14.80 -15.52 1.74
N GLU A 165 -14.02 -16.21 2.56
CA GLU A 165 -13.85 -17.67 2.51
C GLU A 165 -15.16 -18.41 2.82
N LYS A 166 -15.87 -18.03 3.86
CA LYS A 166 -17.17 -18.64 4.24
C LYS A 166 -18.20 -18.57 3.12
N ASN A 167 -18.23 -17.47 2.36
CA ASN A 167 -19.12 -17.30 1.22
C ASN A 167 -18.71 -18.18 0.03
N LEU A 168 -17.42 -18.44 -0.17
CA LEU A 168 -16.94 -19.35 -1.22
C LEU A 168 -17.27 -20.79 -0.89
N GLU A 169 -17.03 -21.25 0.34
CA GLU A 169 -17.37 -22.62 0.75
C GLU A 169 -18.87 -22.93 0.62
N GLN A 170 -19.74 -21.97 0.92
CA GLN A 170 -21.19 -22.15 0.80
C GLN A 170 -21.63 -22.25 -0.66
N LYS A 171 -20.99 -21.51 -1.57
CA LYS A 171 -21.31 -21.50 -3.02
C LYS A 171 -20.86 -22.76 -3.76
N TYR A 172 -19.87 -23.49 -3.25
CA TYR A 172 -19.36 -24.73 -3.87
C TYR A 172 -19.82 -26.03 -3.18
N LYS A 173 -20.72 -25.94 -2.18
CA LYS A 173 -21.35 -27.08 -1.52
C LYS A 173 -22.72 -27.47 -2.09
N ASP A 174 -23.28 -26.60 -2.99
CA ASP A 174 -24.46 -26.83 -3.79
C ASP A 174 -24.08 -27.24 -5.23
#